data_7ff7de3308e9ef3bf046f391ca550aea
#
_entry.id   7ff7de3308e9ef3bf046f391ca550aea
#
_cell.length_a   1.000
_cell.length_b   1.000
_cell.length_c   1.000
_cell.angle_alpha   90.00
_cell.angle_beta   90.00
_cell.angle_gamma   90.00
#
_symmetry.space_group_name_H-M   'P 1'
#
loop_
_entity.id
_entity.type
_entity.pdbx_description
1 polymer ?
#
loop_
_entity_poly.entity_id
_entity_poly.type
_entity_poly.pdbx_seq_one_letter_code
_entity_poly.pdbx_strand_id
1 'polypeptide(L)'
;MEPRGERRRTVLRRAAIGAGLAVTCTAAMLAVTVPLNAAGQDGTAGAAGTDRPGRADGPGRAASADGAPGTDGASRADDAPGVVEEPAPPAETGTGRDALTPDEIEAARDLALAHDRGLRTAAEDVRGKDGDAQYLSTALARPSGDGGTGGDGHRRAEVYFYDYSDDTLVKKTVDLTDHEVVASERNGNAQPPPSRAEAAEAVDVLLDSPLGAGLKEDYRAATGRTLARAAQLDTRGLTYRAPEGVTGPAAKCGEHRCVRLFTRVADGPWIDVRHLVVDLSARTALRLP
;
A
#
# COMPACT_ATOMS: atom_id res chain seq x y z
N MET A 1 48.78 56.20 25.97
CA MET A 1 47.69 55.69 25.12
C MET A 1 48.27 54.57 24.28
N GLU A 2 48.18 53.35 24.76
CA GLU A 2 48.75 52.17 24.10
C GLU A 2 47.66 51.45 23.33
N PRO A 3 47.91 50.90 22.14
CA PRO A 3 47.00 50.05 21.44
C PRO A 3 47.18 48.56 21.82
N ARG A 4 46.11 47.91 22.17
CA ARG A 4 46.02 46.53 22.53
C ARG A 4 46.28 45.60 21.33
N GLY A 5 47.17 44.63 21.57
CA GLY A 5 47.58 43.62 20.60
C GLY A 5 46.55 42.57 20.30
N GLU A 6 46.44 42.28 19.04
CA GLU A 6 45.70 41.21 18.41
C GLU A 6 46.45 39.87 18.57
N ARG A 7 45.88 38.95 19.33
CA ARG A 7 46.39 37.57 19.43
C ARG A 7 45.85 36.74 18.29
N ARG A 8 46.66 36.48 17.28
CA ARG A 8 46.42 35.48 16.24
C ARG A 8 46.52 34.09 16.87
N ARG A 9 45.39 33.34 16.87
CA ARG A 9 45.37 31.92 17.21
C ARG A 9 45.71 31.12 15.97
N THR A 10 46.88 30.53 15.96
CA THR A 10 47.34 29.55 14.96
C THR A 10 46.64 28.23 15.21
N VAL A 11 45.79 27.77 14.27
CA VAL A 11 45.19 26.46 14.32
C VAL A 11 46.12 25.47 13.63
N LEU A 12 46.74 24.59 14.41
CA LEU A 12 47.52 23.47 13.92
C LEU A 12 46.58 22.45 13.21
N ARG A 13 46.80 22.28 11.91
CA ARG A 13 46.23 21.14 11.15
C ARG A 13 47.05 19.89 11.47
N ARG A 14 46.44 18.96 12.20
CA ARG A 14 46.94 17.59 12.31
C ARG A 14 46.40 16.78 11.13
N ALA A 15 47.28 16.40 10.21
CA ALA A 15 47.04 15.40 9.20
C ALA A 15 47.09 14.04 9.88
N ALA A 16 45.98 13.31 9.89
CA ALA A 16 45.93 11.90 10.23
C ALA A 16 45.85 11.09 8.93
N ILE A 17 46.93 10.38 8.62
CA ILE A 17 47.00 9.36 7.59
C ILE A 17 46.32 8.13 8.18
N GLY A 18 45.13 7.76 7.67
CA GLY A 18 44.41 6.56 8.02
C GLY A 18 44.39 5.61 6.85
N ALA A 19 44.96 4.42 7.05
CA ALA A 19 45.07 3.34 6.07
C ALA A 19 43.71 2.86 5.58
N GLY A 20 43.63 2.64 4.26
CA GLY A 20 42.44 2.12 3.60
C GLY A 20 42.14 0.67 3.97
N LEU A 21 40.92 0.40 4.37
CA LEU A 21 40.28 -0.90 4.32
C LEU A 21 39.28 -0.84 3.15
N ALA A 22 39.65 -1.47 2.04
CA ALA A 22 38.75 -1.71 0.94
C ALA A 22 37.73 -2.77 1.37
N VAL A 23 36.55 -2.33 1.77
CA VAL A 23 35.39 -3.21 1.91
C VAL A 23 34.75 -3.34 0.53
N THR A 24 34.96 -4.46 -0.12
CA THR A 24 34.24 -4.83 -1.32
C THR A 24 32.80 -5.16 -0.91
N CYS A 25 31.90 -4.18 -1.00
CA CYS A 25 30.47 -4.42 -0.94
C CYS A 25 30.06 -5.09 -2.26
N THR A 26 29.93 -6.41 -2.25
CA THR A 26 29.16 -7.14 -3.25
C THR A 26 27.71 -6.75 -3.08
N ALA A 27 27.25 -5.84 -3.93
CA ALA A 27 25.83 -5.53 -4.07
C ALA A 27 25.15 -6.78 -4.68
N ALA A 28 24.53 -7.58 -3.84
CA ALA A 28 23.58 -8.58 -4.29
C ALA A 28 22.36 -7.85 -4.80
N MET A 29 22.27 -7.69 -6.10
CA MET A 29 21.04 -7.26 -6.78
C MET A 29 20.00 -8.37 -6.63
N LEU A 30 19.15 -8.26 -5.61
CA LEU A 30 17.93 -9.05 -5.52
C LEU A 30 16.96 -8.52 -6.58
N ALA A 31 16.96 -9.16 -7.74
CA ALA A 31 15.92 -9.01 -8.73
C ALA A 31 14.63 -9.61 -8.16
N VAL A 32 13.74 -8.76 -7.67
CA VAL A 32 12.38 -9.15 -7.30
C VAL A 32 11.61 -9.34 -8.61
N THR A 33 11.59 -10.56 -9.11
CA THR A 33 10.66 -10.96 -10.17
C THR A 33 9.31 -11.23 -9.54
N VAL A 34 8.39 -10.28 -9.66
CA VAL A 34 6.99 -10.48 -9.33
C VAL A 34 6.35 -11.26 -10.48
N PRO A 35 5.77 -12.45 -10.25
CA PRO A 35 5.02 -13.13 -11.31
C PRO A 35 3.74 -12.31 -11.61
N LEU A 36 3.64 -11.84 -12.85
CA LEU A 36 2.38 -11.34 -13.41
C LEU A 36 1.46 -12.56 -13.61
N ASN A 37 0.53 -12.79 -12.70
CA ASN A 37 -0.58 -13.68 -12.98
C ASN A 37 -1.56 -12.96 -13.93
N ALA A 38 -1.40 -13.25 -15.22
CA ALA A 38 -2.43 -13.00 -16.21
C ALA A 38 -3.48 -14.11 -16.09
N ALA A 39 -4.57 -13.84 -15.38
CA ALA A 39 -5.77 -14.64 -15.48
C ALA A 39 -6.67 -14.03 -16.56
N GLY A 40 -6.73 -14.68 -17.69
CA GLY A 40 -7.63 -14.39 -18.78
C GLY A 40 -7.65 -15.58 -19.72
N GLN A 41 -8.62 -16.44 -19.59
CA GLN A 41 -9.06 -17.31 -20.68
C GLN A 41 -10.57 -17.47 -20.63
N ASP A 42 -11.17 -16.88 -21.64
CA ASP A 42 -12.52 -17.17 -22.10
C ASP A 42 -12.63 -18.63 -22.52
N GLY A 43 -13.70 -19.28 -22.08
CA GLY A 43 -14.11 -20.60 -22.55
C GLY A 43 -15.62 -20.59 -22.80
N THR A 44 -15.96 -20.46 -24.06
CA THR A 44 -17.30 -20.48 -24.61
C THR A 44 -17.93 -21.88 -24.63
N ALA A 45 -19.26 -21.87 -24.55
CA ALA A 45 -20.24 -22.72 -25.22
C ALA A 45 -20.78 -23.98 -24.53
N GLY A 46 -22.09 -24.04 -24.47
CA GLY A 46 -22.87 -25.29 -24.44
C GLY A 46 -24.19 -25.18 -23.70
N ALA A 47 -25.16 -24.65 -24.31
CA ALA A 47 -26.48 -25.05 -24.70
C ALA A 47 -27.36 -25.90 -23.75
N ALA A 48 -28.55 -25.37 -23.52
CA ALA A 48 -29.88 -25.94 -23.53
C ALA A 48 -30.33 -26.93 -22.43
N GLY A 49 -31.47 -26.60 -21.82
CA GLY A 49 -32.30 -27.53 -21.06
C GLY A 49 -33.38 -26.84 -20.25
N THR A 50 -34.47 -26.56 -20.87
CA THR A 50 -35.85 -26.35 -20.40
C THR A 50 -36.20 -27.13 -19.12
N ASP A 51 -36.87 -26.51 -18.15
CA ASP A 51 -38.26 -26.73 -17.81
C ASP A 51 -38.72 -25.98 -16.54
N ARG A 52 -39.86 -25.36 -16.62
CA ARG A 52 -40.73 -24.80 -15.58
C ARG A 52 -41.91 -25.75 -15.43
N PRO A 53 -42.83 -25.73 -14.44
CA PRO A 53 -43.09 -24.75 -13.36
C PRO A 53 -43.51 -25.43 -12.01
N GLY A 54 -43.66 -24.63 -10.96
CA GLY A 54 -44.32 -25.05 -9.72
C GLY A 54 -44.62 -23.88 -8.79
N ARG A 55 -45.83 -23.40 -8.91
CA ARG A 55 -46.51 -22.39 -8.13
C ARG A 55 -47.19 -23.01 -6.92
N ALA A 56 -47.08 -22.45 -5.71
CA ALA A 56 -48.12 -22.57 -4.68
C ALA A 56 -48.01 -21.45 -3.65
N ASP A 57 -49.11 -20.81 -3.51
CA ASP A 57 -49.60 -19.73 -2.69
C ASP A 57 -49.61 -20.01 -1.18
N GLY A 58 -49.63 -18.90 -0.39
CA GLY A 58 -50.57 -18.82 0.69
C GLY A 58 -50.06 -18.11 1.98
N PRO A 59 -50.86 -17.28 2.60
CA PRO A 59 -50.43 -16.19 3.48
C PRO A 59 -50.72 -16.44 4.98
N GLY A 60 -50.10 -15.67 5.87
CA GLY A 60 -50.44 -15.64 7.30
C GLY A 60 -49.71 -14.52 8.03
N ARG A 61 -50.21 -13.37 8.05
CA ARG A 61 -50.94 -12.57 9.05
C ARG A 61 -50.28 -12.45 10.43
N ALA A 62 -49.86 -11.21 10.65
CA ALA A 62 -49.89 -10.29 11.79
C ALA A 62 -50.15 -10.77 13.23
N ALA A 63 -49.35 -10.26 14.15
CA ALA A 63 -49.86 -9.71 15.42
C ALA A 63 -48.86 -8.72 16.01
N SER A 64 -49.36 -7.53 16.27
CA SER A 64 -48.76 -6.46 17.05
C SER A 64 -48.92 -6.75 18.53
N ALA A 65 -47.98 -6.26 19.36
CA ALA A 65 -48.30 -5.79 20.71
C ALA A 65 -47.23 -4.88 21.27
N ASP A 66 -47.65 -3.72 21.66
CA ASP A 66 -47.13 -2.65 22.45
C ASP A 66 -46.36 -3.01 23.72
N GLY A 67 -45.48 -2.09 24.14
CA GLY A 67 -44.99 -2.01 25.53
C GLY A 67 -43.70 -1.24 25.72
N ALA A 68 -43.72 0.09 25.72
CA ALA A 68 -42.76 0.87 26.52
C ALA A 68 -43.38 1.19 27.87
N PRO A 69 -42.67 1.54 28.98
CA PRO A 69 -41.72 2.66 29.00
C PRO A 69 -40.49 2.52 29.90
N GLY A 70 -39.47 3.28 29.59
CA GLY A 70 -38.59 4.08 30.44
C GLY A 70 -37.93 3.52 31.70
N THR A 71 -36.62 3.69 31.74
CA THR A 71 -35.95 4.41 32.83
C THR A 71 -34.53 4.77 32.47
N ASP A 72 -34.23 6.05 32.72
CA ASP A 72 -32.90 6.64 32.65
C ASP A 72 -31.88 5.89 33.50
N GLY A 73 -30.72 5.67 32.90
CA GLY A 73 -29.55 5.12 33.57
C GLY A 73 -28.32 5.40 32.72
N ALA A 74 -27.91 6.68 32.63
CA ALA A 74 -26.60 7.03 32.12
C ALA A 74 -25.52 6.51 33.07
N SER A 75 -25.16 5.26 32.92
CA SER A 75 -23.89 4.74 33.45
C SER A 75 -22.80 5.17 32.50
N ARG A 76 -21.94 6.09 32.94
CA ARG A 76 -20.63 6.29 32.38
C ARG A 76 -19.95 4.93 32.33
N ALA A 77 -19.83 4.38 31.11
CA ALA A 77 -18.92 3.28 30.89
C ALA A 77 -17.51 3.83 31.20
N ASP A 78 -16.88 3.29 32.22
CA ASP A 78 -15.47 3.46 32.47
C ASP A 78 -14.73 3.14 31.18
N ASP A 79 -13.81 4.02 30.76
CA ASP A 79 -12.83 3.80 29.71
C ASP A 79 -11.88 2.66 30.14
N ALA A 80 -12.36 1.43 30.06
CA ALA A 80 -11.48 0.29 30.10
C ALA A 80 -10.57 0.35 28.86
N PRO A 81 -9.25 0.21 28.99
CA PRO A 81 -8.35 0.19 27.86
C PRO A 81 -8.86 -0.87 26.88
N GLY A 82 -9.17 -0.45 25.66
CA GLY A 82 -9.75 -1.33 24.65
C GLY A 82 -8.90 -2.59 24.50
N VAL A 83 -9.49 -3.73 24.82
CA VAL A 83 -8.87 -5.03 24.57
C VAL A 83 -8.82 -5.19 23.07
N VAL A 84 -7.60 -5.25 22.51
CA VAL A 84 -7.41 -5.61 21.11
C VAL A 84 -7.75 -7.09 21.01
N GLU A 85 -8.89 -7.39 20.40
CA GLU A 85 -9.30 -8.76 20.14
C GLU A 85 -8.30 -9.39 19.17
N GLU A 86 -7.86 -10.60 19.47
CA GLU A 86 -6.96 -11.34 18.59
C GLU A 86 -7.69 -11.70 17.30
N PRO A 87 -7.10 -11.42 16.11
CA PRO A 87 -7.75 -11.72 14.84
C PRO A 87 -8.07 -13.21 14.71
N ALA A 88 -9.25 -13.52 14.19
CA ALA A 88 -9.66 -14.89 13.94
C ALA A 88 -8.76 -15.58 12.89
N PRO A 89 -8.54 -16.89 12.99
CA PRO A 89 -7.85 -17.65 11.98
C PRO A 89 -8.63 -17.64 10.64
N PRO A 90 -7.94 -17.76 9.49
CA PRO A 90 -8.57 -17.77 8.20
C PRO A 90 -9.55 -18.94 8.07
N ALA A 91 -10.74 -18.70 7.51
CA ALA A 91 -11.76 -19.72 7.31
C ALA A 91 -11.38 -20.70 6.19
N GLU A 92 -10.67 -20.22 5.17
CA GLU A 92 -10.14 -21.00 4.06
C GLU A 92 -8.61 -20.88 4.03
N THR A 93 -7.93 -22.03 4.06
CA THR A 93 -6.47 -22.11 4.02
C THR A 93 -5.99 -22.83 2.77
N GLY A 94 -4.96 -22.26 2.13
CA GLY A 94 -4.24 -22.93 1.06
C GLY A 94 -3.28 -24.00 1.58
N THR A 95 -2.71 -24.79 0.67
CA THR A 95 -1.76 -25.84 1.00
C THR A 95 -0.40 -25.60 0.37
N GLY A 96 0.66 -25.92 1.09
CA GLY A 96 2.02 -25.91 0.58
C GLY A 96 2.42 -24.55 -0.04
N ARG A 97 2.62 -24.54 -1.36
CA ARG A 97 3.06 -23.37 -2.13
C ARG A 97 1.96 -22.72 -2.97
N ASP A 98 0.72 -23.13 -2.79
CA ASP A 98 -0.40 -22.49 -3.46
C ASP A 98 -0.47 -21.00 -3.11
N ALA A 99 -1.05 -20.21 -3.99
CA ALA A 99 -1.27 -18.79 -3.71
C ALA A 99 -2.07 -18.63 -2.40
N LEU A 100 -1.86 -17.51 -1.70
CA LEU A 100 -2.67 -17.21 -0.52
C LEU A 100 -4.14 -17.06 -0.92
N THR A 101 -5.02 -17.62 -0.12
CA THR A 101 -6.47 -17.40 -0.26
C THR A 101 -6.82 -15.95 0.16
N PRO A 102 -7.98 -15.42 -0.24
CA PRO A 102 -8.45 -14.13 0.25
C PRO A 102 -8.52 -14.06 1.77
N ASP A 103 -8.97 -15.12 2.43
CA ASP A 103 -9.08 -15.20 3.88
C ASP A 103 -7.72 -15.20 4.57
N GLU A 104 -6.72 -15.90 3.99
CA GLU A 104 -5.33 -15.86 4.48
C GLU A 104 -4.72 -14.46 4.34
N ILE A 105 -5.01 -13.75 3.25
CA ILE A 105 -4.54 -12.37 3.04
C ILE A 105 -5.12 -11.43 4.09
N GLU A 106 -6.42 -11.54 4.38
CA GLU A 106 -7.10 -10.72 5.37
C GLU A 106 -6.59 -11.02 6.77
N ALA A 107 -6.55 -12.30 7.18
CA ALA A 107 -6.05 -12.73 8.48
C ALA A 107 -4.59 -12.30 8.71
N ALA A 108 -3.72 -12.45 7.71
CA ALA A 108 -2.32 -12.00 7.81
C ALA A 108 -2.21 -10.48 8.01
N ARG A 109 -3.02 -9.70 7.28
CA ARG A 109 -3.05 -8.24 7.41
C ARG A 109 -3.51 -7.83 8.80
N ASP A 110 -4.59 -8.41 9.28
CA ASP A 110 -5.20 -8.07 10.56
C ASP A 110 -4.28 -8.46 11.72
N LEU A 111 -3.64 -9.62 11.64
CA LEU A 111 -2.64 -10.06 12.62
C LEU A 111 -1.42 -9.13 12.64
N ALA A 112 -0.91 -8.73 11.47
CA ALA A 112 0.19 -7.77 11.35
C ALA A 112 -0.15 -6.42 11.99
N LEU A 113 -1.36 -5.92 11.78
CA LEU A 113 -1.85 -4.68 12.39
C LEU A 113 -2.09 -4.83 13.89
N ALA A 114 -2.67 -5.94 14.35
CA ALA A 114 -2.92 -6.18 15.77
C ALA A 114 -1.61 -6.13 16.59
N HIS A 115 -0.54 -6.67 16.03
CA HIS A 115 0.78 -6.73 16.66
C HIS A 115 1.62 -5.43 16.57
N ASP A 116 1.17 -4.42 15.83
CA ASP A 116 1.91 -3.16 15.71
C ASP A 116 1.02 -1.95 15.99
N ARG A 117 1.07 -1.48 17.24
CA ARG A 117 0.32 -0.30 17.63
C ARG A 117 0.72 0.93 16.83
N GLY A 118 2.00 1.07 16.44
CA GLY A 118 2.49 2.20 15.65
C GLY A 118 1.78 2.31 14.32
N LEU A 119 1.62 1.19 13.60
CA LEU A 119 0.90 1.15 12.32
C LEU A 119 -0.57 1.54 12.43
N ARG A 120 -1.18 1.33 13.62
CA ARG A 120 -2.61 1.61 13.85
C ARG A 120 -2.90 2.98 14.45
N THR A 121 -1.90 3.68 15.02
CA THR A 121 -2.17 4.91 15.79
C THR A 121 -1.26 6.07 15.46
N ALA A 122 -0.13 5.84 14.82
CA ALA A 122 0.88 6.86 14.56
C ALA A 122 1.31 6.94 13.09
N ALA A 123 1.11 5.87 12.33
CA ALA A 123 1.40 5.87 10.89
C ALA A 123 0.36 6.68 10.12
N GLU A 124 0.73 7.11 8.91
CA GLU A 124 -0.11 7.90 8.01
C GLU A 124 -0.40 7.13 6.73
N ASP A 125 -1.65 7.18 6.24
CA ASP A 125 -2.03 6.59 4.96
C ASP A 125 -1.70 7.52 3.78
N VAL A 126 -1.93 7.04 2.54
CA VAL A 126 -1.68 7.80 1.31
C VAL A 126 -2.50 9.10 1.20
N ARG A 127 -3.56 9.27 1.99
CA ARG A 127 -4.40 10.46 2.02
C ARG A 127 -3.98 11.47 3.07
N GLY A 128 -2.93 11.17 3.82
CA GLY A 128 -2.49 11.98 4.94
C GLY A 128 -3.37 11.83 6.18
N LYS A 129 -4.01 10.66 6.33
CA LYS A 129 -4.82 10.36 7.50
C LYS A 129 -3.98 9.64 8.53
N ASP A 130 -3.87 10.21 9.71
CA ASP A 130 -3.22 9.59 10.86
C ASP A 130 -3.97 8.34 11.36
N GLY A 131 -3.22 7.40 11.89
CA GLY A 131 -3.73 6.24 12.59
C GLY A 131 -3.94 4.99 11.75
N ASP A 132 -3.54 5.01 10.48
CA ASP A 132 -3.60 3.84 9.58
C ASP A 132 -2.43 3.85 8.60
N ALA A 133 -1.50 2.91 8.70
CA ALA A 133 -0.50 2.73 7.67
C ALA A 133 -1.14 2.29 6.35
N GLN A 134 -0.64 2.79 5.21
CA GLN A 134 -1.13 2.38 3.90
C GLN A 134 -0.82 0.91 3.63
N TYR A 135 -1.84 0.05 3.58
CA TYR A 135 -1.67 -1.33 3.12
C TYR A 135 -1.32 -1.36 1.64
N LEU A 136 -0.27 -2.10 1.29
CA LEU A 136 0.19 -2.27 -0.08
C LEU A 136 -0.20 -3.61 -0.67
N SER A 137 0.23 -4.71 -0.03
CA SER A 137 0.00 -6.07 -0.52
C SER A 137 0.34 -7.11 0.54
N THR A 138 -0.16 -8.33 0.32
CA THR A 138 0.27 -9.54 1.01
C THR A 138 0.73 -10.57 -0.02
N ALA A 139 1.83 -11.25 0.24
CA ALA A 139 2.38 -12.29 -0.63
C ALA A 139 2.76 -13.52 0.19
N LEU A 140 2.71 -14.70 -0.43
CA LEU A 140 3.26 -15.90 0.19
C LEU A 140 4.77 -15.73 0.40
N ALA A 141 5.24 -15.92 1.62
CA ALA A 141 6.65 -15.81 1.95
C ALA A 141 7.47 -16.87 1.21
N ARG A 142 8.67 -16.48 0.76
CA ARG A 142 9.59 -17.44 0.18
C ARG A 142 10.19 -18.29 1.30
N PRO A 143 10.41 -19.58 1.09
CA PRO A 143 11.11 -20.42 2.05
C PRO A 143 12.49 -19.80 2.36
N SER A 144 12.75 -19.55 3.63
CA SER A 144 14.06 -19.12 4.10
C SER A 144 14.94 -20.38 4.20
N GLY A 145 15.94 -20.51 3.33
CA GLY A 145 16.92 -21.59 3.47
C GLY A 145 17.69 -21.87 2.20
N ASP A 146 19.01 -22.04 2.35
CA ASP A 146 19.92 -22.60 1.37
C ASP A 146 19.48 -24.03 1.00
N GLY A 147 18.79 -24.17 -0.14
CA GLY A 147 18.78 -25.40 -0.94
C GLY A 147 18.26 -26.70 -0.33
N GLY A 148 17.57 -26.68 0.78
CA GLY A 148 17.00 -27.88 1.41
C GLY A 148 15.50 -28.00 1.18
N THR A 149 15.03 -29.19 0.82
CA THR A 149 13.63 -29.61 0.69
C THR A 149 12.87 -29.70 2.03
N GLY A 150 13.31 -28.95 3.04
CA GLY A 150 12.72 -28.93 4.37
C GLY A 150 12.34 -27.53 4.78
N GLY A 151 11.25 -27.00 4.26
CA GLY A 151 10.54 -26.00 5.01
C GLY A 151 10.08 -26.62 6.32
N ASP A 152 10.11 -25.84 7.39
CA ASP A 152 9.59 -26.21 8.72
C ASP A 152 8.10 -26.61 8.71
N GLY A 153 7.47 -26.67 7.53
CA GLY A 153 6.05 -26.97 7.31
C GLY A 153 5.13 -25.78 7.56
N HIS A 154 5.68 -24.65 8.00
CA HIS A 154 4.90 -23.47 8.29
C HIS A 154 4.55 -22.68 7.03
N ARG A 155 3.29 -22.24 6.96
CA ARG A 155 2.80 -21.37 5.90
C ARG A 155 2.89 -19.93 6.35
N ARG A 156 3.71 -19.12 5.67
CA ARG A 156 3.97 -17.73 6.06
C ARG A 156 3.57 -16.75 4.98
N ALA A 157 3.09 -15.59 5.40
CA ALA A 157 2.76 -14.46 4.55
C ALA A 157 3.67 -13.26 4.85
N GLU A 158 4.10 -12.54 3.81
CA GLU A 158 4.74 -11.24 3.94
C GLU A 158 3.70 -10.16 3.68
N VAL A 159 3.43 -9.32 4.67
CA VAL A 159 2.50 -8.20 4.59
C VAL A 159 3.28 -6.91 4.51
N TYR A 160 2.94 -6.08 3.53
CA TYR A 160 3.62 -4.83 3.25
C TYR A 160 2.71 -3.65 3.53
N PHE A 161 3.20 -2.73 4.35
CA PHE A 161 2.59 -1.44 4.62
C PHE A 161 3.57 -0.32 4.26
N TYR A 162 3.05 0.85 3.95
CA TYR A 162 3.82 2.07 3.81
C TYR A 162 3.32 3.11 4.80
N ASP A 163 4.23 3.69 5.53
CA ASP A 163 3.99 4.75 6.49
C ASP A 163 4.39 6.07 5.82
N TYR A 164 3.40 6.88 5.48
CA TYR A 164 3.63 8.18 4.82
C TYR A 164 4.10 9.26 5.78
N SER A 165 4.05 9.04 7.11
CA SER A 165 4.54 10.01 8.09
C SER A 165 6.07 10.15 8.06
N ASP A 166 6.77 9.08 7.65
CA ASP A 166 8.24 9.04 7.57
C ASP A 166 8.79 8.37 6.29
N ASP A 167 7.94 8.15 5.29
CA ASP A 167 8.28 7.51 4.00
C ASP A 167 8.93 6.13 4.15
N THR A 168 8.42 5.32 5.08
CA THR A 168 9.01 4.03 5.43
C THR A 168 8.14 2.85 4.97
N LEU A 169 8.78 1.90 4.27
CA LEU A 169 8.19 0.58 4.02
C LEU A 169 8.29 -0.29 5.28
N VAL A 170 7.19 -0.85 5.71
CA VAL A 170 7.12 -1.83 6.81
C VAL A 170 6.72 -3.18 6.26
N LYS A 171 7.57 -4.19 6.46
CA LYS A 171 7.28 -5.57 6.12
C LYS A 171 7.07 -6.38 7.41
N LYS A 172 5.96 -7.09 7.50
CA LYS A 172 5.69 -8.06 8.55
C LYS A 172 5.68 -9.46 7.94
N THR A 173 6.37 -10.40 8.57
CA THR A 173 6.24 -11.82 8.24
C THR A 173 5.31 -12.46 9.27
N VAL A 174 4.22 -12.99 8.79
CA VAL A 174 3.15 -13.60 9.59
C VAL A 174 3.19 -15.10 9.36
N ASP A 175 3.26 -15.88 10.41
CA ASP A 175 3.07 -17.32 10.39
C ASP A 175 1.57 -17.62 10.49
N LEU A 176 1.01 -18.14 9.37
CA LEU A 176 -0.42 -18.47 9.29
C LEU A 176 -0.75 -19.80 9.97
N THR A 177 0.26 -20.63 10.27
CA THR A 177 0.08 -21.89 10.98
C THR A 177 -0.04 -21.66 12.48
N ASP A 178 0.84 -20.82 13.03
CA ASP A 178 0.89 -20.53 14.46
C ASP A 178 0.16 -19.23 14.84
N HIS A 179 -0.36 -18.49 13.85
CA HIS A 179 -1.07 -17.21 14.04
C HIS A 179 -0.22 -16.16 14.77
N GLU A 180 1.05 -15.99 14.36
CA GLU A 180 1.93 -15.01 14.99
C GLU A 180 2.74 -14.19 13.98
N VAL A 181 3.20 -13.01 14.41
CA VAL A 181 4.15 -12.19 13.65
C VAL A 181 5.56 -12.61 14.02
N VAL A 182 6.24 -13.31 13.11
CA VAL A 182 7.58 -13.86 13.34
C VAL A 182 8.71 -12.90 12.98
N ALA A 183 8.45 -11.87 12.14
CA ALA A 183 9.44 -10.86 11.81
C ALA A 183 8.80 -9.50 11.48
N SER A 184 9.55 -8.43 11.75
CA SER A 184 9.18 -7.07 11.42
C SER A 184 10.40 -6.31 10.92
N GLU A 185 10.31 -5.74 9.73
CA GLU A 185 11.39 -4.99 9.08
C GLU A 185 10.87 -3.62 8.64
N ARG A 186 11.70 -2.56 8.82
CA ARG A 186 11.40 -1.20 8.35
C ARG A 186 12.51 -0.74 7.42
N ASN A 187 12.17 -0.10 6.30
CA ASN A 187 13.14 0.35 5.31
C ASN A 187 12.67 1.65 4.63
N GLY A 188 13.32 2.79 4.95
CA GLY A 188 13.03 4.10 4.36
C GLY A 188 13.47 4.27 2.91
N ASN A 189 14.29 3.34 2.36
CA ASN A 189 14.77 3.45 0.97
C ASN A 189 14.07 2.48 0.00
N ALA A 190 13.18 1.64 0.51
CA ALA A 190 12.48 0.65 -0.30
C ALA A 190 11.15 1.22 -0.78
N GLN A 191 10.96 1.21 -2.10
CA GLN A 191 9.73 1.68 -2.73
C GLN A 191 9.19 0.59 -3.66
N PRO A 192 8.34 -0.31 -3.16
CA PRO A 192 7.71 -1.34 -3.96
C PRO A 192 6.72 -0.76 -4.98
N PRO A 193 6.23 -1.56 -5.94
CA PRO A 193 5.17 -1.12 -6.84
C PRO A 193 3.98 -0.53 -6.07
N PRO A 194 3.34 0.54 -6.59
CA PRO A 194 2.20 1.14 -5.94
C PRO A 194 1.01 0.18 -5.90
N SER A 195 0.27 0.22 -4.80
CA SER A 195 -1.02 -0.45 -4.67
C SER A 195 -2.09 0.20 -5.56
N ARG A 196 -3.23 -0.49 -5.72
CA ARG A 196 -4.38 0.10 -6.44
C ARG A 196 -4.92 1.34 -5.73
N ALA A 197 -4.91 1.35 -4.42
CA ALA A 197 -5.36 2.51 -3.62
C ALA A 197 -4.45 3.71 -3.85
N GLU A 198 -3.14 3.52 -3.87
CA GLU A 198 -2.17 4.57 -4.17
C GLU A 198 -2.29 5.09 -5.61
N ALA A 199 -2.51 4.20 -6.58
CA ALA A 199 -2.74 4.61 -7.96
C ALA A 199 -4.03 5.43 -8.12
N ALA A 200 -5.10 5.08 -7.39
CA ALA A 200 -6.34 5.83 -7.37
C ALA A 200 -6.15 7.21 -6.71
N GLU A 201 -5.49 7.27 -5.56
CA GLU A 201 -5.18 8.53 -4.88
C GLU A 201 -4.29 9.44 -5.75
N ALA A 202 -3.31 8.87 -6.47
CA ALA A 202 -2.50 9.64 -7.41
C ALA A 202 -3.34 10.27 -8.53
N VAL A 203 -4.39 9.59 -9.01
CA VAL A 203 -5.34 10.18 -9.96
C VAL A 203 -6.12 11.31 -9.29
N ASP A 204 -6.62 11.14 -8.08
CA ASP A 204 -7.40 12.16 -7.38
C ASP A 204 -6.52 13.41 -7.12
N VAL A 205 -5.28 13.25 -6.65
CA VAL A 205 -4.30 14.35 -6.54
C VAL A 205 -4.07 15.05 -7.88
N LEU A 206 -3.96 14.29 -8.98
CA LEU A 206 -3.80 14.87 -10.31
C LEU A 206 -5.05 15.63 -10.76
N LEU A 207 -6.24 15.11 -10.46
CA LEU A 207 -7.50 15.78 -10.79
C LEU A 207 -7.68 17.09 -10.03
N ASP A 208 -7.19 17.19 -8.81
CA ASP A 208 -7.23 18.42 -8.01
C ASP A 208 -6.14 19.44 -8.43
N SER A 209 -5.15 19.00 -9.18
CA SER A 209 -4.06 19.83 -9.69
C SER A 209 -4.43 20.51 -11.02
N PRO A 210 -3.93 21.74 -11.28
CA PRO A 210 -3.98 22.34 -12.62
C PRO A 210 -3.36 21.46 -13.72
N LEU A 211 -2.40 20.59 -13.39
CA LEU A 211 -1.77 19.65 -14.32
C LEU A 211 -2.73 18.57 -14.82
N GLY A 212 -3.82 18.31 -14.11
CA GLY A 212 -4.86 17.36 -14.51
C GLY A 212 -5.82 17.87 -15.59
N ALA A 213 -5.69 19.13 -16.04
CA ALA A 213 -6.59 19.71 -17.04
C ALA A 213 -6.57 18.89 -18.36
N GLY A 214 -5.38 18.50 -18.85
CA GLY A 214 -5.24 17.68 -20.05
C GLY A 214 -5.91 16.32 -19.93
N LEU A 215 -5.72 15.63 -18.79
CA LEU A 215 -6.37 14.34 -18.51
C LEU A 215 -7.91 14.47 -18.56
N LYS A 216 -8.46 15.55 -17.98
CA LYS A 216 -9.91 15.82 -18.01
C LYS A 216 -10.42 16.12 -19.42
N GLU A 217 -9.64 16.85 -20.21
CA GLU A 217 -9.97 17.18 -21.61
C GLU A 217 -9.97 15.94 -22.48
N ASP A 218 -8.91 15.13 -22.42
CA ASP A 218 -8.79 13.89 -23.18
C ASP A 218 -9.89 12.89 -22.83
N TYR A 219 -10.20 12.75 -21.55
CA TYR A 219 -11.32 11.92 -21.11
C TYR A 219 -12.66 12.41 -21.70
N ARG A 220 -12.90 13.72 -21.67
CA ARG A 220 -14.12 14.30 -22.25
C ARG A 220 -14.18 14.08 -23.77
N ALA A 221 -13.07 14.27 -24.46
CA ALA A 221 -12.99 14.02 -25.89
C ALA A 221 -13.28 12.57 -26.26
N ALA A 222 -12.79 11.62 -25.44
CA ALA A 222 -12.98 10.18 -25.66
C ALA A 222 -14.39 9.67 -25.30
N THR A 223 -15.06 10.30 -24.30
CA THR A 223 -16.29 9.74 -23.72
C THR A 223 -17.52 10.66 -23.83
N GLY A 224 -17.32 11.93 -24.13
CA GLY A 224 -18.35 12.97 -24.01
C GLY A 224 -18.74 13.31 -22.56
N ARG A 225 -18.08 12.75 -21.54
CA ARG A 225 -18.43 12.85 -20.11
C ARG A 225 -17.37 13.63 -19.34
N THR A 226 -17.71 14.13 -18.18
CA THR A 226 -16.77 14.78 -17.29
C THR A 226 -16.04 13.74 -16.44
N LEU A 227 -14.71 13.84 -16.35
CA LEU A 227 -13.89 13.08 -15.41
C LEU A 227 -13.91 13.78 -14.05
N ALA A 228 -14.48 13.11 -13.05
CA ALA A 228 -14.67 13.66 -11.69
C ALA A 228 -13.96 12.83 -10.60
N ARG A 229 -13.60 11.58 -10.87
CA ARG A 229 -13.05 10.66 -9.88
C ARG A 229 -12.21 9.56 -10.53
N ALA A 230 -11.23 9.04 -9.78
CA ALA A 230 -10.33 7.97 -10.24
C ALA A 230 -11.05 6.71 -10.74
N ALA A 231 -12.17 6.33 -10.13
CA ALA A 231 -12.93 5.13 -10.49
C ALA A 231 -13.53 5.14 -11.92
N GLN A 232 -13.47 6.27 -12.63
CA GLN A 232 -13.88 6.36 -14.04
C GLN A 232 -12.77 5.91 -15.00
N LEU A 233 -11.59 5.66 -14.48
CA LEU A 233 -10.39 5.27 -15.21
C LEU A 233 -9.91 3.90 -14.76
N ASP A 234 -9.34 3.14 -15.69
CA ASP A 234 -8.51 1.99 -15.38
C ASP A 234 -7.06 2.49 -15.31
N THR A 235 -6.51 2.51 -14.09
CA THR A 235 -5.20 3.11 -13.83
C THR A 235 -4.28 2.13 -13.13
N ARG A 236 -3.02 2.13 -13.58
CA ARG A 236 -1.90 1.45 -12.93
C ARG A 236 -0.81 2.45 -12.62
N GLY A 237 -0.17 2.26 -11.47
CA GLY A 237 0.98 3.05 -11.05
C GLY A 237 2.30 2.30 -11.24
N LEU A 238 3.35 3.05 -11.54
CA LEU A 238 4.73 2.59 -11.40
C LEU A 238 5.48 3.54 -10.46
N THR A 239 6.30 2.99 -9.60
CA THR A 239 7.21 3.79 -8.78
C THR A 239 8.15 4.59 -9.67
N TYR A 240 8.24 5.89 -9.41
CA TYR A 240 9.18 6.78 -10.06
C TYR A 240 10.27 7.19 -9.09
N ARG A 241 11.51 7.04 -9.51
CA ARG A 241 12.69 7.59 -8.82
C ARG A 241 13.34 8.63 -9.71
N ALA A 242 13.71 9.75 -9.14
CA ALA A 242 14.41 10.78 -9.90
C ALA A 242 15.75 10.25 -10.42
N PRO A 243 16.05 10.34 -11.71
CA PRO A 243 17.39 10.10 -12.21
C PRO A 243 18.39 11.08 -11.59
N GLU A 244 19.67 10.71 -11.59
CA GLU A 244 20.74 11.58 -11.15
C GLU A 244 20.76 12.88 -11.99
N GLY A 245 20.93 14.01 -11.30
CA GLY A 245 20.96 15.34 -11.94
C GLY A 245 19.58 15.99 -12.14
N VAL A 246 18.48 15.33 -11.81
CA VAL A 246 17.16 15.98 -11.77
C VAL A 246 17.13 17.01 -10.67
N THR A 247 16.57 18.20 -10.97
CA THR A 247 16.46 19.32 -10.02
C THR A 247 14.99 19.69 -9.77
N GLY A 248 14.75 20.53 -8.77
CA GLY A 248 13.40 20.96 -8.40
C GLY A 248 12.62 19.90 -7.62
N PRO A 249 11.28 20.02 -7.54
CA PRO A 249 10.45 19.14 -6.70
C PRO A 249 10.58 17.65 -7.03
N ALA A 250 10.75 17.31 -8.32
CA ALA A 250 10.90 15.92 -8.75
C ALA A 250 12.20 15.26 -8.26
N ALA A 251 13.20 16.03 -7.82
CA ALA A 251 14.44 15.50 -7.26
C ALA A 251 14.22 14.71 -5.96
N LYS A 252 13.13 14.98 -5.23
CA LYS A 252 12.76 14.25 -4.02
C LYS A 252 12.19 12.86 -4.30
N CYS A 253 11.83 12.55 -5.55
CA CYS A 253 11.29 11.24 -5.91
C CYS A 253 12.37 10.15 -5.74
N GLY A 254 12.13 9.25 -4.82
CA GLY A 254 13.08 8.22 -4.38
C GLY A 254 13.31 8.26 -2.87
N GLU A 255 13.33 9.47 -2.28
CA GLU A 255 13.10 9.71 -0.86
C GLU A 255 11.59 9.71 -0.61
N HIS A 256 10.86 10.60 -1.28
CA HIS A 256 9.40 10.59 -1.33
C HIS A 256 8.88 9.47 -2.23
N ARG A 257 7.69 9.01 -1.93
CA ARG A 257 6.97 8.03 -2.73
C ARG A 257 6.30 8.69 -3.92
N CYS A 258 6.92 8.56 -5.09
CA CYS A 258 6.43 9.12 -6.34
C CYS A 258 5.91 8.05 -7.30
N VAL A 259 4.82 8.36 -8.00
CA VAL A 259 4.14 7.43 -8.89
C VAL A 259 3.94 8.02 -10.28
N ARG A 260 4.32 7.27 -11.32
CA ARG A 260 3.89 7.50 -12.71
C ARG A 260 2.63 6.70 -12.98
N LEU A 261 1.70 7.31 -13.71
CA LEU A 261 0.41 6.69 -14.01
C LEU A 261 0.37 6.19 -15.46
N PHE A 262 -0.26 5.03 -15.62
CA PHE A 262 -0.73 4.48 -16.89
C PHE A 262 -2.24 4.42 -16.82
N THR A 263 -2.90 5.25 -17.60
CA THR A 263 -4.32 5.54 -17.43
C THR A 263 -5.05 5.36 -18.75
N ARG A 264 -6.18 4.66 -18.69
CA ARG A 264 -7.11 4.58 -19.82
C ARG A 264 -8.54 4.79 -19.35
N VAL A 265 -9.40 5.18 -20.26
CA VAL A 265 -10.84 5.12 -20.01
C VAL A 265 -11.23 3.66 -19.75
N ALA A 266 -12.11 3.39 -18.80
CA ALA A 266 -12.61 2.04 -18.56
C ALA A 266 -13.18 1.46 -19.88
N ASP A 267 -12.65 0.32 -20.31
CA ASP A 267 -12.94 -0.33 -21.59
C ASP A 267 -12.72 0.56 -22.83
N GLY A 268 -11.85 1.58 -22.73
CA GLY A 268 -11.64 2.59 -23.76
C GLY A 268 -10.17 2.88 -24.04
N PRO A 269 -9.90 4.01 -24.73
CA PRO A 269 -8.56 4.39 -25.17
C PRO A 269 -7.65 4.79 -23.99
N TRP A 270 -6.33 4.67 -24.25
CA TRP A 270 -5.31 5.19 -23.36
C TRP A 270 -5.26 6.71 -23.41
N ILE A 271 -5.00 7.32 -22.26
CA ILE A 271 -4.76 8.76 -22.13
C ILE A 271 -3.28 8.97 -21.77
N ASP A 272 -2.62 9.87 -22.46
CA ASP A 272 -1.18 10.11 -22.28
C ASP A 272 -0.91 11.08 -21.11
N VAL A 273 -0.48 10.53 -19.99
CA VAL A 273 -0.02 11.27 -18.82
C VAL A 273 1.46 11.01 -18.50
N ARG A 274 2.24 10.47 -19.46
CA ARG A 274 3.64 10.06 -19.22
C ARG A 274 4.57 11.18 -18.80
N HIS A 275 4.22 12.42 -19.11
CA HIS A 275 4.96 13.64 -18.74
C HIS A 275 4.64 14.11 -17.31
N LEU A 276 3.81 13.37 -16.58
CA LEU A 276 3.41 13.69 -15.21
C LEU A 276 3.88 12.60 -14.24
N VAL A 277 4.19 13.04 -13.03
CA VAL A 277 4.46 12.21 -11.86
C VAL A 277 3.66 12.78 -10.70
N VAL A 278 3.17 11.93 -9.82
CA VAL A 278 2.53 12.35 -8.57
C VAL A 278 3.42 11.97 -7.41
N ASP A 279 3.84 12.95 -6.64
CA ASP A 279 4.49 12.79 -5.36
C ASP A 279 3.39 12.58 -4.31
N LEU A 280 3.20 11.34 -3.88
CA LEU A 280 2.17 10.97 -2.92
C LEU A 280 2.49 11.45 -1.50
N SER A 281 3.78 11.47 -1.13
CA SER A 281 4.20 11.96 0.18
C SER A 281 3.94 13.45 0.35
N ALA A 282 4.16 14.26 -0.70
CA ALA A 282 3.85 15.67 -0.71
C ALA A 282 2.43 15.99 -1.25
N ARG A 283 1.66 14.97 -1.70
CA ARG A 283 0.34 15.09 -2.33
C ARG A 283 0.31 16.13 -3.47
N THR A 284 1.30 16.07 -4.35
CA THR A 284 1.50 17.08 -5.39
C THR A 284 1.75 16.43 -6.75
N ALA A 285 1.08 16.94 -7.78
CA ALA A 285 1.36 16.55 -9.16
C ALA A 285 2.55 17.37 -9.71
N LEU A 286 3.45 16.71 -10.41
CA LEU A 286 4.68 17.28 -10.95
C LEU A 286 4.74 17.02 -12.46
N ARG A 287 5.33 17.98 -13.19
CA ARG A 287 5.66 17.78 -14.60
C ARG A 287 7.11 17.35 -14.72
N LEU A 288 7.35 16.28 -15.46
CA LEU A 288 8.69 15.87 -15.84
C LEU A 288 9.26 16.77 -16.93
N PRO A 289 10.58 17.02 -16.91
CA PRO A 289 11.26 17.82 -17.92
C PRO A 289 11.20 17.20 -19.33
#